data_a3415b76b6f84e5b2d16c7f38762ae23
#
_entry.id   a3415b76b6f84e5b2d16c7f38762ae23
#
_cell.length_a   1.000
_cell.length_b   1.000
_cell.length_c   1.000
_cell.angle_alpha   90.00
_cell.angle_beta   90.00
_cell.angle_gamma   90.00
#
_symmetry.space_group_name_H-M   'P 1'
#
loop_
_entity.id
_entity.type
_entity.pdbx_description
1 polymer ?
#
loop_
_entity_poly.entity_id
_entity_poly.type
_entity_poly.pdbx_seq_one_letter_code
_entity_poly.pdbx_strand_id
1 'polypeptide(L)'
;MQTLKVELGERSYPIHIGEGLLDRLELLAPHIVGRQVAIVSNTTVAPLYLERLTRTLAGYNVLPIVLPDGEAFKNWETLQTIFDGLLTARHDRRTTVIALGGGVIGDMAGFAAACYQRGVNFIQIPTTLLSQVDSSVGGKTGINHPLGKNMVGAFYQPGVVLIDTASLNTLPARELSAGLAEVIKYGLICDEPFLTWLEEHMDALRGLDQAALTTAIERSCAAKALVVGADERESGIRATLNLGHTFGHAIETQMGYGVWLHGEAVAAGTVMALEMSSRLGWISTQERDRGIRLFQRAGLPVVPPQDMTEEHFLEHMAIDKKVIDGRLRLVLLRRMGEAVITDDYPKEVLQATLVADYRALVDQLRG
;
A
#
# COMPACT_ATOMS: atom_id res chain seq x y z
N MET A 1 -6.08 3.05 -21.71
CA MET A 1 -6.37 2.01 -20.67
C MET A 1 -5.35 0.89 -20.83
N GLN A 2 -4.71 0.51 -19.75
CA GLN A 2 -3.80 -0.64 -19.64
C GLN A 2 -4.50 -1.76 -18.87
N THR A 3 -4.14 -3.01 -19.16
CA THR A 3 -4.67 -4.16 -18.42
C THR A 3 -3.52 -5.08 -18.07
N LEU A 4 -3.35 -5.34 -16.80
CA LEU A 4 -2.41 -6.32 -16.26
C LEU A 4 -3.18 -7.52 -15.71
N LYS A 5 -2.50 -8.63 -15.47
CA LYS A 5 -3.07 -9.81 -14.85
C LYS A 5 -2.20 -10.25 -13.68
N VAL A 6 -2.82 -10.51 -12.54
CA VAL A 6 -2.16 -11.20 -11.42
C VAL A 6 -2.36 -12.68 -11.62
N GLU A 7 -1.26 -13.42 -11.81
CA GLU A 7 -1.29 -14.85 -12.12
C GLU A 7 -1.32 -15.69 -10.85
N LEU A 8 -2.49 -16.27 -10.54
CA LEU A 8 -2.74 -17.11 -9.37
C LEU A 8 -3.53 -18.39 -9.74
N GLY A 9 -3.32 -18.90 -10.96
CA GLY A 9 -4.08 -20.05 -11.49
C GLY A 9 -5.56 -19.70 -11.65
N GLU A 10 -6.45 -20.49 -11.05
CA GLU A 10 -7.90 -20.27 -11.10
C GLU A 10 -8.36 -18.96 -10.40
N ARG A 11 -7.53 -18.40 -9.50
CA ARG A 11 -7.80 -17.16 -8.78
C ARG A 11 -7.13 -15.94 -9.43
N SER A 12 -6.61 -16.10 -10.64
CA SER A 12 -6.05 -14.97 -11.42
C SER A 12 -7.11 -13.92 -11.70
N TYR A 13 -6.72 -12.64 -11.66
CA TYR A 13 -7.65 -11.53 -11.91
C TYR A 13 -6.98 -10.40 -12.67
N PRO A 14 -7.77 -9.60 -13.44
CA PRO A 14 -7.26 -8.45 -14.16
C PRO A 14 -7.16 -7.21 -13.25
N ILE A 15 -6.21 -6.34 -13.59
CA ILE A 15 -6.10 -4.97 -13.09
C ILE A 15 -6.25 -4.05 -14.30
N HIS A 16 -7.31 -3.26 -14.34
CA HIS A 16 -7.54 -2.24 -15.37
C HIS A 16 -7.08 -0.89 -14.85
N ILE A 17 -6.25 -0.18 -15.63
CA ILE A 17 -5.64 1.11 -15.26
C ILE A 17 -5.93 2.13 -16.34
N GLY A 18 -6.48 3.28 -15.98
CA GLY A 18 -6.73 4.38 -16.92
C GLY A 18 -7.68 5.42 -16.36
N GLU A 19 -7.92 6.45 -17.15
CA GLU A 19 -8.80 7.56 -16.80
C GLU A 19 -10.26 7.25 -17.18
N GLY A 20 -11.22 7.63 -16.32
CA GLY A 20 -12.65 7.52 -16.58
C GLY A 20 -13.22 6.11 -16.49
N LEU A 21 -12.54 5.19 -15.82
CA LEU A 21 -12.95 3.78 -15.76
C LEU A 21 -14.17 3.54 -14.89
N LEU A 22 -14.50 4.45 -13.95
CA LEU A 22 -15.69 4.33 -13.11
C LEU A 22 -17.02 4.29 -13.92
N ASP A 23 -17.03 4.80 -15.15
CA ASP A 23 -18.21 4.79 -16.01
C ASP A 23 -18.30 3.54 -16.91
N ARG A 24 -17.32 2.64 -16.82
CA ARG A 24 -17.14 1.50 -17.72
C ARG A 24 -17.74 0.22 -17.12
N LEU A 25 -19.08 0.08 -17.19
CA LEU A 25 -19.79 -1.09 -16.65
C LEU A 25 -19.25 -2.42 -17.23
N GLU A 26 -18.85 -2.44 -18.49
CA GLU A 26 -18.31 -3.63 -19.15
C GLU A 26 -17.03 -4.19 -18.52
N LEU A 27 -16.31 -3.38 -17.72
CA LEU A 27 -15.14 -3.84 -16.96
C LEU A 27 -15.53 -4.47 -15.61
N LEU A 28 -16.70 -4.13 -15.08
CA LEU A 28 -17.20 -4.61 -13.79
C LEU A 28 -18.18 -5.77 -13.94
N ALA A 29 -19.08 -5.70 -14.93
CA ALA A 29 -20.19 -6.64 -15.11
C ALA A 29 -19.75 -8.12 -15.18
N PRO A 30 -18.64 -8.50 -15.83
CA PRO A 30 -18.18 -9.89 -15.88
C PRO A 30 -17.81 -10.45 -14.50
N HIS A 31 -17.54 -9.57 -13.53
CA HIS A 31 -17.10 -9.91 -12.18
C HIS A 31 -18.20 -9.76 -11.13
N ILE A 32 -19.41 -9.38 -11.52
CA ILE A 32 -20.57 -9.27 -10.63
C ILE A 32 -21.39 -10.55 -10.73
N VAL A 33 -21.55 -11.24 -9.59
CA VAL A 33 -22.37 -12.45 -9.51
C VAL A 33 -23.74 -12.10 -8.95
N GLY A 34 -24.81 -12.40 -9.71
CA GLY A 34 -26.17 -12.08 -9.27
C GLY A 34 -26.54 -10.61 -9.53
N ARG A 35 -27.49 -10.08 -8.76
CA ARG A 35 -28.03 -8.74 -8.91
C ARG A 35 -27.77 -7.81 -7.73
N GLN A 36 -27.33 -8.36 -6.61
CA GLN A 36 -27.06 -7.60 -5.38
C GLN A 36 -25.61 -7.15 -5.36
N VAL A 37 -25.40 -5.85 -5.21
CA VAL A 37 -24.07 -5.22 -5.12
C VAL A 37 -24.04 -4.33 -3.87
N ALA A 38 -23.09 -4.57 -2.99
CA ALA A 38 -22.83 -3.70 -1.86
C ALA A 38 -21.57 -2.85 -2.15
N ILE A 39 -21.72 -1.53 -2.15
CA ILE A 39 -20.59 -0.60 -2.28
C ILE A 39 -20.18 -0.13 -0.89
N VAL A 40 -19.01 -0.55 -0.43
CA VAL A 40 -18.40 -0.09 0.83
C VAL A 40 -17.48 1.08 0.51
N SER A 41 -17.74 2.22 1.15
CA SER A 41 -16.93 3.44 1.01
C SER A 41 -16.82 4.14 2.37
N ASN A 42 -16.21 5.32 2.42
CA ASN A 42 -16.13 6.12 3.62
C ASN A 42 -16.70 7.53 3.43
N THR A 43 -16.81 8.28 4.52
CA THR A 43 -17.38 9.64 4.54
C THR A 43 -16.62 10.65 3.69
N THR A 44 -15.36 10.42 3.37
CA THR A 44 -14.52 11.28 2.51
C THR A 44 -14.70 10.94 1.03
N VAL A 45 -14.72 9.66 0.66
CA VAL A 45 -14.75 9.20 -0.74
C VAL A 45 -16.16 9.11 -1.31
N ALA A 46 -17.14 8.72 -0.48
CA ALA A 46 -18.52 8.54 -0.93
C ALA A 46 -19.12 9.80 -1.59
N PRO A 47 -18.98 11.02 -1.03
CA PRO A 47 -19.48 12.23 -1.67
C PRO A 47 -18.89 12.52 -3.07
N LEU A 48 -17.70 12.00 -3.34
CA LEU A 48 -16.98 12.24 -4.59
C LEU A 48 -17.35 11.24 -5.70
N TYR A 49 -17.55 9.98 -5.35
CA TYR A 49 -17.59 8.90 -6.36
C TYR A 49 -18.77 7.93 -6.23
N LEU A 50 -19.43 7.84 -5.07
CA LEU A 50 -20.48 6.83 -4.84
C LEU A 50 -21.67 6.97 -5.79
N GLU A 51 -22.15 8.19 -5.99
CA GLU A 51 -23.27 8.44 -6.92
C GLU A 51 -22.93 8.08 -8.36
N ARG A 52 -21.70 8.42 -8.82
CA ARG A 52 -21.20 8.08 -10.15
C ARG A 52 -21.17 6.58 -10.36
N LEU A 53 -20.59 5.83 -9.43
CA LEU A 53 -20.51 4.37 -9.50
C LEU A 53 -21.92 3.73 -9.42
N THR A 54 -22.81 4.26 -8.56
CA THR A 54 -24.20 3.77 -8.46
C THR A 54 -24.94 3.94 -9.80
N ARG A 55 -24.75 5.05 -10.49
CA ARG A 55 -25.33 5.26 -11.84
C ARG A 55 -24.79 4.26 -12.86
N THR A 56 -23.49 3.98 -12.83
CA THR A 56 -22.87 2.95 -13.68
C THR A 56 -23.50 1.57 -13.45
N LEU A 57 -23.90 1.29 -12.21
CA LEU A 57 -24.50 0.02 -11.77
C LEU A 57 -26.06 0.04 -11.80
N ALA A 58 -26.68 0.92 -12.59
CA ALA A 58 -28.15 1.13 -12.58
C ALA A 58 -28.99 -0.14 -12.84
N GLY A 59 -28.40 -1.20 -13.43
CA GLY A 59 -29.06 -2.49 -13.65
C GLY A 59 -29.04 -3.45 -12.44
N TYR A 60 -28.39 -3.07 -11.32
CA TYR A 60 -28.20 -3.89 -10.13
C TYR A 60 -28.95 -3.31 -8.91
N ASN A 61 -29.16 -4.15 -7.90
CA ASN A 61 -29.66 -3.69 -6.60
C ASN A 61 -28.46 -3.23 -5.76
N VAL A 62 -28.20 -1.93 -5.75
CA VAL A 62 -27.03 -1.34 -5.10
C VAL A 62 -27.37 -0.95 -3.66
N LEU A 63 -26.57 -1.46 -2.72
CA LEU A 63 -26.59 -1.08 -1.30
C LEU A 63 -25.32 -0.27 -0.99
N PRO A 64 -25.41 1.03 -0.72
CA PRO A 64 -24.28 1.79 -0.22
C PRO A 64 -24.07 1.55 1.28
N ILE A 65 -22.82 1.31 1.70
CA ILE A 65 -22.40 1.21 3.09
C ILE A 65 -21.26 2.20 3.29
N VAL A 66 -21.52 3.28 4.02
CA VAL A 66 -20.56 4.37 4.24
C VAL A 66 -20.03 4.29 5.66
N LEU A 67 -18.71 4.08 5.76
CA LEU A 67 -17.98 3.95 7.02
C LEU A 67 -17.32 5.29 7.41
N PRO A 68 -16.97 5.48 8.69
CA PRO A 68 -16.07 6.56 9.08
C PRO A 68 -14.73 6.47 8.34
N ASP A 69 -14.08 7.62 8.10
CA ASP A 69 -12.77 7.66 7.44
C ASP A 69 -11.63 7.60 8.45
N GLY A 70 -10.57 6.89 8.09
CA GLY A 70 -9.31 6.85 8.82
C GLY A 70 -8.95 5.48 9.40
N GLU A 71 -7.63 5.29 9.65
CA GLU A 71 -7.04 4.05 10.15
C GLU A 71 -7.58 3.66 11.55
N ALA A 72 -7.99 4.63 12.36
CA ALA A 72 -8.58 4.39 13.69
C ALA A 72 -9.89 3.58 13.62
N PHE A 73 -10.57 3.61 12.49
CA PHE A 73 -11.82 2.87 12.26
C PHE A 73 -11.61 1.51 11.58
N LYS A 74 -10.38 1.10 11.33
CA LYS A 74 -10.05 -0.21 10.78
C LYS A 74 -10.10 -1.27 11.88
N ASN A 75 -11.28 -1.54 12.43
CA ASN A 75 -11.50 -2.37 13.62
C ASN A 75 -12.76 -3.23 13.51
N TRP A 76 -13.02 -4.06 14.53
CA TRP A 76 -14.18 -4.96 14.59
C TRP A 76 -15.53 -4.24 14.57
N GLU A 77 -15.65 -3.13 15.29
CA GLU A 77 -16.90 -2.39 15.40
C GLU A 77 -17.34 -1.84 14.05
N THR A 78 -16.38 -1.27 13.31
CA THR A 78 -16.63 -0.76 11.96
C THR A 78 -16.87 -1.90 10.96
N LEU A 79 -16.11 -3.01 11.05
CA LEU A 79 -16.34 -4.20 10.23
C LEU A 79 -17.75 -4.77 10.43
N GLN A 80 -18.25 -4.80 11.68
CA GLN A 80 -19.59 -5.27 12.00
C GLN A 80 -20.65 -4.46 11.26
N THR A 81 -20.47 -3.16 11.06
CA THR A 81 -21.46 -2.33 10.34
C THR A 81 -21.64 -2.78 8.88
N ILE A 82 -20.60 -3.35 8.26
CA ILE A 82 -20.71 -3.94 6.92
C ILE A 82 -21.63 -5.17 6.97
N PHE A 83 -21.42 -6.07 7.91
CA PHE A 83 -22.28 -7.27 8.06
C PHE A 83 -23.71 -6.91 8.38
N ASP A 84 -23.94 -5.96 9.28
CA ASP A 84 -25.27 -5.49 9.65
C ASP A 84 -26.02 -4.90 8.45
N GLY A 85 -25.35 -4.11 7.63
CA GLY A 85 -25.88 -3.59 6.37
C GLY A 85 -26.30 -4.70 5.41
N LEU A 86 -25.40 -5.66 5.15
CA LEU A 86 -25.64 -6.78 4.25
C LEU A 86 -26.82 -7.67 4.75
N LEU A 87 -26.86 -7.99 6.04
CA LEU A 87 -27.90 -8.83 6.62
C LEU A 87 -29.25 -8.12 6.67
N THR A 88 -29.30 -6.84 7.04
CA THR A 88 -30.51 -6.03 7.07
C THR A 88 -31.13 -5.92 5.68
N ALA A 89 -30.31 -5.71 4.65
CA ALA A 89 -30.75 -5.66 3.26
C ALA A 89 -30.97 -7.05 2.63
N ARG A 90 -30.81 -8.13 3.41
CA ARG A 90 -30.98 -9.53 3.00
C ARG A 90 -30.15 -9.90 1.76
N HIS A 91 -28.89 -9.48 1.75
CA HIS A 91 -27.94 -9.89 0.73
C HIS A 91 -27.63 -11.39 0.86
N ASP A 92 -27.71 -12.09 -0.24
CA ASP A 92 -27.45 -13.54 -0.28
C ASP A 92 -26.00 -13.85 -0.63
N ARG A 93 -25.65 -15.14 -0.76
CA ARG A 93 -24.30 -15.61 -1.09
C ARG A 93 -23.84 -15.28 -2.52
N ARG A 94 -24.70 -14.70 -3.36
CA ARG A 94 -24.38 -14.24 -4.71
C ARG A 94 -24.15 -12.74 -4.78
N THR A 95 -24.12 -12.07 -3.63
CA THR A 95 -23.78 -10.65 -3.59
C THR A 95 -22.34 -10.41 -4.04
N THR A 96 -22.10 -9.24 -4.60
CA THR A 96 -20.75 -8.74 -4.90
C THR A 96 -20.48 -7.55 -4.01
N VAL A 97 -19.38 -7.57 -3.27
CA VAL A 97 -18.90 -6.44 -2.46
C VAL A 97 -17.90 -5.65 -3.30
N ILE A 98 -18.12 -4.36 -3.43
CA ILE A 98 -17.22 -3.42 -4.10
C ILE A 98 -16.60 -2.51 -3.04
N ALA A 99 -15.28 -2.51 -2.92
CA ALA A 99 -14.54 -1.55 -2.11
C ALA A 99 -14.25 -0.30 -2.96
N LEU A 100 -14.86 0.84 -2.61
CA LEU A 100 -14.63 2.14 -3.25
C LEU A 100 -13.91 3.06 -2.26
N GLY A 101 -12.57 3.10 -2.30
CA GLY A 101 -11.82 3.90 -1.32
C GLY A 101 -10.32 3.60 -1.28
N GLY A 102 -9.66 4.11 -0.26
CA GLY A 102 -8.26 3.83 0.05
C GLY A 102 -8.04 2.44 0.64
N GLY A 103 -6.81 2.17 1.11
CA GLY A 103 -6.41 0.87 1.65
C GLY A 103 -7.25 0.39 2.82
N VAL A 104 -7.68 1.27 3.72
CA VAL A 104 -8.56 0.93 4.85
C VAL A 104 -9.87 0.31 4.37
N ILE A 105 -10.50 0.93 3.37
CA ILE A 105 -11.76 0.42 2.79
C ILE A 105 -11.51 -0.88 2.03
N GLY A 106 -10.44 -0.97 1.25
CA GLY A 106 -10.07 -2.20 0.53
C GLY A 106 -9.89 -3.38 1.46
N ASP A 107 -9.15 -3.19 2.56
CA ASP A 107 -8.87 -4.24 3.54
C ASP A 107 -10.12 -4.69 4.29
N MET A 108 -10.92 -3.74 4.77
CA MET A 108 -12.15 -4.05 5.53
C MET A 108 -13.23 -4.69 4.66
N ALA A 109 -13.49 -4.14 3.48
CA ALA A 109 -14.48 -4.69 2.55
C ALA A 109 -14.06 -6.07 2.05
N GLY A 110 -12.76 -6.27 1.76
CA GLY A 110 -12.22 -7.56 1.36
C GLY A 110 -12.32 -8.60 2.47
N PHE A 111 -12.04 -8.24 3.72
CA PHE A 111 -12.19 -9.13 4.86
C PHE A 111 -13.67 -9.43 5.15
N ALA A 112 -14.55 -8.44 5.03
CA ALA A 112 -15.99 -8.67 5.11
C ALA A 112 -16.47 -9.64 4.02
N ALA A 113 -16.02 -9.46 2.77
CA ALA A 113 -16.35 -10.37 1.66
C ALA A 113 -15.85 -11.80 1.91
N ALA A 114 -14.65 -11.95 2.48
CA ALA A 114 -14.09 -13.27 2.82
C ALA A 114 -14.91 -14.00 3.88
N CYS A 115 -15.49 -13.28 4.82
CA CYS A 115 -16.23 -13.84 5.95
C CYS A 115 -17.73 -14.00 5.68
N TYR A 116 -18.35 -13.03 4.95
CA TYR A 116 -19.78 -13.04 4.71
C TYR A 116 -20.20 -14.25 3.90
N GLN A 117 -21.22 -15.00 4.39
CA GLN A 117 -21.71 -16.23 3.75
C GLN A 117 -20.59 -17.24 3.39
N ARG A 118 -19.46 -17.22 4.08
CA ARG A 118 -18.23 -18.02 3.87
C ARG A 118 -17.48 -17.68 2.58
N GLY A 119 -17.65 -16.47 2.10
CA GLY A 119 -17.02 -15.91 0.91
C GLY A 119 -18.02 -15.50 -0.15
N VAL A 120 -17.98 -14.20 -0.51
CA VAL A 120 -18.76 -13.62 -1.60
C VAL A 120 -17.82 -12.89 -2.56
N ASN A 121 -18.28 -12.61 -3.77
CA ASN A 121 -17.47 -11.89 -4.75
C ASN A 121 -17.01 -10.54 -4.25
N PHE A 122 -15.79 -10.19 -4.63
CA PHE A 122 -15.11 -8.98 -4.20
C PHE A 122 -14.49 -8.24 -5.39
N ILE A 123 -14.69 -6.93 -5.46
CA ILE A 123 -14.11 -6.02 -6.46
C ILE A 123 -13.43 -4.87 -5.72
N GLN A 124 -12.25 -4.46 -6.19
CA GLN A 124 -11.55 -3.29 -5.65
C GLN A 124 -11.55 -2.12 -6.64
N ILE A 125 -11.93 -0.95 -6.15
CA ILE A 125 -11.84 0.34 -6.84
C ILE A 125 -11.04 1.30 -5.95
N PRO A 126 -9.69 1.20 -6.00
CA PRO A 126 -8.82 2.00 -5.13
C PRO A 126 -8.78 3.46 -5.57
N THR A 127 -8.89 4.39 -4.62
CA THR A 127 -8.99 5.83 -4.88
C THR A 127 -7.81 6.66 -4.37
N THR A 128 -6.86 6.06 -3.66
CA THR A 128 -5.60 6.70 -3.28
C THR A 128 -4.45 6.10 -4.06
N LEU A 129 -3.36 6.86 -4.33
CA LEU A 129 -2.21 6.31 -5.04
C LEU A 129 -1.63 5.09 -4.30
N LEU A 130 -1.51 5.16 -2.96
CA LEU A 130 -1.05 4.05 -2.14
C LEU A 130 -1.88 2.78 -2.38
N SER A 131 -3.20 2.90 -2.39
CA SER A 131 -4.06 1.74 -2.64
C SER A 131 -3.99 1.24 -4.08
N GLN A 132 -3.82 2.13 -5.05
CA GLN A 132 -3.69 1.78 -6.46
C GLN A 132 -2.42 0.97 -6.74
N VAL A 133 -1.30 1.33 -6.13
CA VAL A 133 0.00 0.69 -6.40
C VAL A 133 0.36 -0.42 -5.42
N ASP A 134 -0.30 -0.49 -4.26
CA ASP A 134 0.07 -1.43 -3.21
C ASP A 134 -1.11 -2.22 -2.65
N SER A 135 -1.95 -1.68 -1.78
CA SER A 135 -2.87 -2.47 -0.97
C SER A 135 -3.95 -3.21 -1.78
N SER A 136 -4.34 -2.74 -2.97
CA SER A 136 -5.33 -3.42 -3.82
C SER A 136 -4.79 -4.68 -4.53
N VAL A 137 -3.47 -4.95 -4.48
CA VAL A 137 -2.85 -6.07 -5.17
C VAL A 137 -2.33 -7.10 -4.16
N GLY A 138 -2.70 -8.36 -4.34
CA GLY A 138 -2.16 -9.47 -3.55
C GLY A 138 -3.02 -9.95 -2.40
N GLY A 139 -4.27 -9.49 -2.31
CA GLY A 139 -5.33 -10.11 -1.50
C GLY A 139 -5.16 -10.07 0.01
N LYS A 140 -4.22 -9.30 0.55
CA LYS A 140 -4.15 -9.07 2.00
C LYS A 140 -5.35 -8.22 2.42
N THR A 141 -6.21 -8.76 3.27
CA THR A 141 -7.38 -8.06 3.80
C THR A 141 -7.42 -8.22 5.31
N GLY A 142 -7.98 -7.27 6.03
CA GLY A 142 -8.03 -7.39 7.48
C GLY A 142 -8.33 -6.11 8.23
N ILE A 143 -8.21 -6.23 9.53
CA ILE A 143 -8.46 -5.16 10.49
C ILE A 143 -7.33 -5.08 11.53
N ASN A 144 -7.28 -3.96 12.23
CA ASN A 144 -6.38 -3.75 13.35
C ASN A 144 -6.97 -4.33 14.64
N HIS A 145 -6.08 -4.70 15.54
CA HIS A 145 -6.40 -5.07 16.90
C HIS A 145 -5.64 -4.13 17.86
N PRO A 146 -6.14 -3.85 19.08
CA PRO A 146 -5.40 -3.03 20.05
C PRO A 146 -3.97 -3.51 20.34
N LEU A 147 -3.71 -4.80 20.15
CA LEU A 147 -2.39 -5.42 20.33
C LEU A 147 -1.53 -5.50 19.05
N GLY A 148 -2.00 -4.99 17.92
CA GLY A 148 -1.19 -5.01 16.70
C GLY A 148 -1.96 -4.64 15.44
N LYS A 149 -1.26 -3.97 14.52
CA LYS A 149 -1.79 -3.55 13.21
C LYS A 149 -1.93 -4.76 12.28
N ASN A 150 -3.06 -4.86 11.56
CA ASN A 150 -3.32 -5.89 10.53
C ASN A 150 -3.18 -7.36 11.04
N MET A 151 -3.48 -7.59 12.33
CA MET A 151 -3.28 -8.92 12.95
C MET A 151 -4.42 -9.89 12.65
N VAL A 152 -5.59 -9.40 12.27
CA VAL A 152 -6.79 -10.20 12.00
C VAL A 152 -7.24 -9.97 10.56
N GLY A 153 -7.30 -11.03 9.76
CA GLY A 153 -7.66 -10.89 8.35
C GLY A 153 -7.60 -12.22 7.59
N ALA A 154 -7.70 -12.10 6.28
CA ALA A 154 -7.66 -13.22 5.36
C ALA A 154 -6.91 -12.84 4.08
N PHE A 155 -6.28 -13.83 3.42
CA PHE A 155 -5.91 -13.70 2.02
C PHE A 155 -7.14 -13.92 1.16
N TYR A 156 -7.67 -12.87 0.56
CA TYR A 156 -8.87 -12.92 -0.27
C TYR A 156 -8.68 -12.07 -1.54
N GLN A 157 -8.57 -12.76 -2.68
CA GLN A 157 -8.28 -12.09 -3.95
C GLN A 157 -9.56 -11.48 -4.54
N PRO A 158 -9.50 -10.27 -5.12
CA PRO A 158 -10.62 -9.68 -5.85
C PRO A 158 -10.82 -10.38 -7.21
N GLY A 159 -12.04 -10.31 -7.74
CA GLY A 159 -12.32 -10.73 -9.12
C GLY A 159 -11.76 -9.77 -10.17
N VAL A 160 -11.62 -8.49 -9.81
CA VAL A 160 -11.03 -7.42 -10.64
C VAL A 160 -10.59 -6.26 -9.74
N VAL A 161 -9.53 -5.57 -10.16
CA VAL A 161 -9.14 -4.25 -9.62
C VAL A 161 -9.33 -3.21 -10.73
N LEU A 162 -10.12 -2.18 -10.46
CA LEU A 162 -10.39 -1.07 -11.39
C LEU A 162 -9.74 0.21 -10.88
N ILE A 163 -8.65 0.63 -11.50
CA ILE A 163 -7.88 1.81 -11.12
C ILE A 163 -8.24 2.96 -12.06
N ASP A 164 -9.15 3.82 -11.61
CA ASP A 164 -9.46 5.08 -12.30
C ASP A 164 -8.47 6.16 -11.85
N THR A 165 -7.50 6.49 -12.70
CA THR A 165 -6.45 7.46 -12.38
C THR A 165 -6.99 8.88 -12.17
N ALA A 166 -8.18 9.20 -12.70
CA ALA A 166 -8.85 10.47 -12.46
C ALA A 166 -9.23 10.67 -10.98
N SER A 167 -9.36 9.58 -10.21
CA SER A 167 -9.63 9.69 -8.76
C SER A 167 -8.51 10.41 -8.00
N LEU A 168 -7.29 10.40 -8.53
CA LEU A 168 -6.15 11.10 -7.91
C LEU A 168 -6.26 12.63 -8.01
N ASN A 169 -7.10 13.17 -8.90
CA ASN A 169 -7.30 14.62 -9.00
C ASN A 169 -7.94 15.24 -7.74
N THR A 170 -8.61 14.44 -6.92
CA THR A 170 -9.21 14.87 -5.65
C THR A 170 -8.38 14.46 -4.43
N LEU A 171 -7.26 13.76 -4.66
CA LEU A 171 -6.41 13.28 -3.58
C LEU A 171 -5.57 14.43 -3.01
N PRO A 172 -5.54 14.65 -1.68
CA PRO A 172 -4.66 15.64 -1.07
C PRO A 172 -3.19 15.39 -1.42
N ALA A 173 -2.41 16.45 -1.62
CA ALA A 173 -1.00 16.36 -2.02
C ALA A 173 -0.14 15.52 -1.04
N ARG A 174 -0.44 15.56 0.27
CA ARG A 174 0.23 14.75 1.28
C ARG A 174 -0.02 13.25 1.07
N GLU A 175 -1.24 12.86 0.73
CA GLU A 175 -1.62 11.49 0.42
C GLU A 175 -1.02 11.01 -0.91
N LEU A 176 -0.93 11.90 -1.91
CA LEU A 176 -0.24 11.62 -3.16
C LEU A 176 1.24 11.31 -2.90
N SER A 177 1.92 12.17 -2.11
CA SER A 177 3.31 11.95 -1.71
C SER A 177 3.48 10.62 -0.95
N ALA A 178 2.58 10.31 -0.02
CA ALA A 178 2.61 9.03 0.70
C ALA A 178 2.52 7.82 -0.25
N GLY A 179 1.69 7.90 -1.30
CA GLY A 179 1.64 6.87 -2.34
C GLY A 179 2.92 6.78 -3.17
N LEU A 180 3.57 7.91 -3.46
CA LEU A 180 4.85 7.95 -4.18
C LEU A 180 5.97 7.24 -3.41
N ALA A 181 5.92 7.14 -2.08
CA ALA A 181 6.87 6.34 -1.32
C ALA A 181 6.89 4.88 -1.76
N GLU A 182 5.70 4.29 -1.95
CA GLU A 182 5.57 2.92 -2.42
C GLU A 182 5.98 2.76 -3.89
N VAL A 183 5.70 3.76 -4.74
CA VAL A 183 6.15 3.77 -6.14
C VAL A 183 7.67 3.76 -6.21
N ILE A 184 8.36 4.63 -5.43
CA ILE A 184 9.83 4.69 -5.36
C ILE A 184 10.39 3.36 -4.85
N LYS A 185 9.75 2.74 -3.88
CA LYS A 185 10.16 1.44 -3.34
C LYS A 185 10.31 0.38 -4.44
N TYR A 186 9.39 0.27 -5.40
CA TYR A 186 9.52 -0.70 -6.49
C TYR A 186 10.77 -0.46 -7.34
N GLY A 187 11.10 0.79 -7.65
CA GLY A 187 12.36 1.14 -8.32
C GLY A 187 13.59 0.67 -7.54
N LEU A 188 13.56 0.86 -6.22
CA LEU A 188 14.66 0.48 -5.34
C LEU A 188 14.83 -1.03 -5.19
N ILE A 189 13.75 -1.80 -5.12
CA ILE A 189 13.82 -3.23 -4.79
C ILE A 189 13.96 -4.16 -5.98
N CYS A 190 13.47 -3.77 -7.19
CA CYS A 190 13.41 -4.70 -8.31
C CYS A 190 13.50 -4.08 -9.72
N ASP A 191 13.51 -2.73 -9.87
CA ASP A 191 13.45 -2.09 -11.19
C ASP A 191 14.27 -0.79 -11.22
N GLU A 192 15.60 -0.87 -11.34
CA GLU A 192 16.46 0.31 -11.41
C GLU A 192 16.15 1.23 -12.59
N PRO A 193 15.83 0.73 -13.82
CA PRO A 193 15.35 1.59 -14.90
C PRO A 193 14.08 2.37 -14.55
N PHE A 194 13.22 1.82 -13.68
CA PHE A 194 12.08 2.55 -13.17
C PHE A 194 12.49 3.66 -12.20
N LEU A 195 13.49 3.42 -11.36
CA LEU A 195 14.02 4.44 -10.47
C LEU A 195 14.55 5.64 -11.27
N THR A 196 15.30 5.41 -12.35
CA THR A 196 15.79 6.47 -13.25
C THR A 196 14.61 7.22 -13.90
N TRP A 197 13.61 6.50 -14.38
CA TRP A 197 12.42 7.11 -14.96
C TRP A 197 11.68 7.99 -13.94
N LEU A 198 11.59 7.55 -12.67
CA LEU A 198 10.97 8.35 -11.59
C LEU A 198 11.72 9.64 -11.30
N GLU A 199 13.05 9.62 -11.38
CA GLU A 199 13.87 10.84 -11.24
C GLU A 199 13.55 11.87 -12.34
N GLU A 200 13.31 11.42 -13.57
CA GLU A 200 12.98 12.29 -14.69
C GLU A 200 11.54 12.82 -14.62
N HIS A 201 10.62 12.06 -14.04
CA HIS A 201 9.18 12.35 -14.10
C HIS A 201 8.54 12.75 -12.74
N MET A 202 9.34 12.93 -11.68
CA MET A 202 8.80 13.23 -10.33
C MET A 202 7.94 14.48 -10.30
N ASP A 203 8.32 15.54 -11.01
CA ASP A 203 7.57 16.79 -11.06
C ASP A 203 6.23 16.61 -11.80
N ALA A 204 6.20 15.80 -12.86
CA ALA A 204 4.97 15.44 -13.57
C ALA A 204 4.03 14.60 -12.69
N LEU A 205 4.57 13.64 -11.93
CA LEU A 205 3.81 12.82 -10.99
C LEU A 205 3.17 13.67 -9.89
N ARG A 206 3.92 14.60 -9.30
CA ARG A 206 3.40 15.53 -8.30
C ARG A 206 2.42 16.54 -8.89
N GLY A 207 2.57 16.87 -10.16
CA GLY A 207 1.65 17.71 -10.94
C GLY A 207 0.41 16.99 -11.43
N LEU A 208 0.21 15.71 -11.08
CA LEU A 208 -0.94 14.87 -11.48
C LEU A 208 -1.04 14.67 -13.00
N ASP A 209 0.12 14.64 -13.71
CA ASP A 209 0.11 14.27 -15.13
C ASP A 209 -0.40 12.84 -15.30
N GLN A 210 -1.52 12.69 -16.03
CA GLN A 210 -2.23 11.43 -16.15
C GLN A 210 -1.42 10.34 -16.88
N ALA A 211 -0.57 10.73 -17.82
CA ALA A 211 0.27 9.76 -18.54
C ALA A 211 1.39 9.24 -17.63
N ALA A 212 2.04 10.15 -16.87
CA ALA A 212 3.06 9.77 -15.89
C ALA A 212 2.47 8.91 -14.77
N LEU A 213 1.30 9.28 -14.22
CA LEU A 213 0.60 8.50 -13.20
C LEU A 213 0.24 7.10 -13.71
N THR A 214 -0.34 6.99 -14.90
CA THR A 214 -0.69 5.70 -15.50
C THR A 214 0.54 4.80 -15.63
N THR A 215 1.67 5.35 -16.11
CA THR A 215 2.93 4.60 -16.25
C THR A 215 3.48 4.16 -14.90
N ALA A 216 3.48 5.04 -13.90
CA ALA A 216 3.98 4.72 -12.57
C ALA A 216 3.14 3.64 -11.89
N ILE A 217 1.80 3.73 -12.00
CA ILE A 217 0.86 2.75 -11.46
C ILE A 217 1.02 1.40 -12.16
N GLU A 218 1.09 1.41 -13.50
CA GLU A 218 1.27 0.19 -14.29
C GLU A 218 2.54 -0.55 -13.88
N ARG A 219 3.70 0.14 -13.84
CA ARG A 219 4.98 -0.49 -13.46
C ARG A 219 4.98 -1.00 -12.03
N SER A 220 4.40 -0.25 -11.10
CA SER A 220 4.26 -0.66 -9.70
C SER A 220 3.38 -1.91 -9.55
N CYS A 221 2.20 -1.91 -10.19
CA CYS A 221 1.30 -3.06 -10.19
C CYS A 221 1.94 -4.29 -10.87
N ALA A 222 2.66 -4.11 -11.98
CA ALA A 222 3.36 -5.19 -12.66
C ALA A 222 4.44 -5.82 -11.78
N ALA A 223 5.26 -5.00 -11.12
CA ALA A 223 6.29 -5.46 -10.18
C ALA A 223 5.65 -6.24 -9.02
N LYS A 224 4.57 -5.70 -8.42
CA LYS A 224 3.88 -6.39 -7.33
C LYS A 224 3.21 -7.67 -7.78
N ALA A 225 2.55 -7.68 -8.94
CA ALA A 225 1.88 -8.86 -9.48
C ALA A 225 2.87 -10.03 -9.71
N LEU A 226 4.09 -9.75 -10.20
CA LEU A 226 5.14 -10.76 -10.34
C LEU A 226 5.54 -11.36 -9.00
N VAL A 227 5.75 -10.53 -7.98
CA VAL A 227 6.14 -10.98 -6.63
C VAL A 227 5.01 -11.77 -5.97
N VAL A 228 3.77 -11.31 -6.10
CA VAL A 228 2.57 -12.00 -5.57
C VAL A 228 2.33 -13.31 -6.27
N GLY A 229 2.50 -13.37 -7.60
CA GLY A 229 2.37 -14.61 -8.37
C GLY A 229 3.40 -15.67 -7.97
N ALA A 230 4.61 -15.25 -7.58
CA ALA A 230 5.67 -16.14 -7.11
C ALA A 230 5.49 -16.56 -5.63
N ASP A 231 4.90 -15.70 -4.79
CA ASP A 231 4.77 -15.91 -3.35
C ASP A 231 3.50 -15.23 -2.81
N GLU A 232 2.35 -15.86 -3.01
CA GLU A 232 1.05 -15.28 -2.63
C GLU A 232 0.93 -15.01 -1.12
N ARG A 233 1.49 -15.89 -0.27
CA ARG A 233 1.28 -15.89 1.19
C ARG A 233 2.43 -15.29 1.99
N GLU A 234 3.40 -14.63 1.31
CA GLU A 234 4.54 -13.96 1.96
C GLU A 234 5.41 -14.92 2.82
N SER A 235 5.69 -16.08 2.26
CA SER A 235 6.59 -17.05 2.89
C SER A 235 8.06 -16.88 2.49
N GLY A 236 8.36 -16.06 1.49
CA GLY A 236 9.69 -15.88 0.94
C GLY A 236 9.91 -14.51 0.29
N ILE A 237 10.03 -14.48 -1.05
CA ILE A 237 10.41 -13.28 -1.81
C ILE A 237 9.48 -12.08 -1.61
N ARG A 238 8.19 -12.32 -1.34
CA ARG A 238 7.23 -11.23 -1.12
C ARG A 238 7.60 -10.33 0.08
N ALA A 239 8.36 -10.85 1.03
CA ALA A 239 8.83 -10.03 2.15
C ALA A 239 9.80 -8.92 1.73
N THR A 240 10.43 -8.99 0.51
CA THR A 240 11.26 -7.91 -0.03
C THR A 240 10.47 -6.62 -0.27
N LEU A 241 9.13 -6.72 -0.49
CA LEU A 241 8.24 -5.57 -0.59
C LEU A 241 8.22 -4.71 0.68
N ASN A 242 8.77 -5.21 1.78
CA ASN A 242 8.82 -4.50 3.06
C ASN A 242 10.12 -3.68 3.25
N LEU A 243 10.80 -3.26 2.19
CA LEU A 243 11.93 -2.32 2.32
C LEU A 243 11.46 -1.06 3.08
N GLY A 244 12.20 -0.66 4.11
CA GLY A 244 11.86 0.47 4.97
C GLY A 244 10.76 0.22 6.01
N HIS A 245 9.95 -0.82 5.86
CA HIS A 245 8.78 -1.05 6.73
C HIS A 245 9.13 -1.38 8.19
N THR A 246 10.23 -2.05 8.46
CA THR A 246 10.61 -2.38 9.83
C THR A 246 10.89 -1.11 10.65
N PHE A 247 11.64 -0.17 10.09
CA PHE A 247 11.86 1.15 10.68
C PHE A 247 10.59 2.02 10.62
N GLY A 248 9.86 2.00 9.50
CA GLY A 248 8.63 2.76 9.30
C GLY A 248 7.52 2.38 10.28
N HIS A 249 7.27 1.09 10.50
CA HIS A 249 6.29 0.62 11.49
C HIS A 249 6.67 1.02 12.92
N ALA A 250 7.97 1.02 13.26
CA ALA A 250 8.43 1.53 14.54
C ALA A 250 8.08 3.02 14.70
N ILE A 251 8.27 3.82 13.64
CA ILE A 251 7.88 5.24 13.61
C ILE A 251 6.36 5.40 13.77
N GLU A 252 5.55 4.67 12.98
CA GLU A 252 4.08 4.74 13.07
C GLU A 252 3.58 4.39 14.49
N THR A 253 4.16 3.37 15.09
CA THR A 253 3.75 2.89 16.42
C THR A 253 4.10 3.90 17.50
N GLN A 254 5.33 4.43 17.51
CA GLN A 254 5.79 5.38 18.51
C GLN A 254 5.07 6.73 18.41
N MET A 255 4.86 7.21 17.20
CA MET A 255 4.22 8.52 16.95
C MET A 255 2.70 8.49 17.15
N GLY A 256 2.10 7.29 17.16
CA GLY A 256 0.65 7.11 17.16
C GLY A 256 0.07 7.12 15.75
N TYR A 257 -0.88 6.24 15.52
CA TYR A 257 -1.50 6.08 14.19
C TYR A 257 -2.19 7.37 13.74
N GLY A 258 -1.95 7.77 12.49
CA GLY A 258 -2.54 8.95 11.88
C GLY A 258 -1.73 10.25 12.04
N VAL A 259 -0.69 10.28 12.87
CA VAL A 259 0.24 11.42 12.97
C VAL A 259 1.16 11.45 11.74
N TRP A 260 1.81 10.33 11.46
CA TRP A 260 2.53 10.08 10.21
C TRP A 260 1.67 9.20 9.31
N LEU A 261 1.57 9.56 8.04
CA LEU A 261 1.00 8.65 7.05
C LEU A 261 1.93 7.45 6.83
N HIS A 262 1.36 6.32 6.47
CA HIS A 262 2.14 5.10 6.22
C HIS A 262 3.31 5.34 5.27
N GLY A 263 3.06 5.96 4.12
CA GLY A 263 4.11 6.26 3.13
C GLY A 263 5.17 7.25 3.63
N GLU A 264 4.82 8.17 4.54
CA GLU A 264 5.80 9.06 5.18
C GLU A 264 6.74 8.27 6.09
N ALA A 265 6.20 7.38 6.90
CA ALA A 265 6.98 6.52 7.79
C ALA A 265 7.85 5.52 7.00
N VAL A 266 7.31 4.94 5.93
CA VAL A 266 8.04 4.04 5.03
C VAL A 266 9.16 4.79 4.30
N ALA A 267 8.95 6.06 3.89
CA ALA A 267 10.00 6.87 3.26
C ALA A 267 11.18 7.09 4.21
N ALA A 268 10.92 7.59 5.43
CA ALA A 268 11.96 7.77 6.45
C ALA A 268 12.64 6.44 6.80
N GLY A 269 11.87 5.35 6.94
CA GLY A 269 12.40 4.02 7.19
C GLY A 269 13.23 3.48 6.03
N THR A 270 12.88 3.81 4.78
CA THR A 270 13.68 3.44 3.59
C THR A 270 14.99 4.21 3.55
N VAL A 271 15.02 5.47 3.95
CA VAL A 271 16.27 6.23 4.11
C VAL A 271 17.18 5.56 5.13
N MET A 272 16.63 5.06 6.24
CA MET A 272 17.41 4.28 7.23
C MET A 272 17.94 2.97 6.63
N ALA A 273 17.14 2.27 5.83
CA ALA A 273 17.59 1.05 5.16
C ALA A 273 18.67 1.34 4.11
N LEU A 274 18.59 2.45 3.37
CA LEU A 274 19.63 2.91 2.44
C LEU A 274 20.93 3.24 3.19
N GLU A 275 20.85 3.97 4.30
CA GLU A 275 22.01 4.27 5.14
C GLU A 275 22.67 3.00 5.67
N MET A 276 21.88 2.04 6.17
CA MET A 276 22.41 0.76 6.64
C MET A 276 23.07 -0.04 5.52
N SER A 277 22.45 -0.11 4.33
CA SER A 277 23.02 -0.76 3.15
C SER A 277 24.36 -0.13 2.73
N SER A 278 24.46 1.21 2.84
CA SER A 278 25.70 1.94 2.56
C SER A 278 26.79 1.66 3.62
N ARG A 279 26.45 1.62 4.90
CA ARG A 279 27.37 1.26 5.98
C ARG A 279 27.90 -0.17 5.88
N LEU A 280 27.08 -1.08 5.34
CA LEU A 280 27.48 -2.46 5.01
C LEU A 280 28.38 -2.53 3.76
N GLY A 281 28.57 -1.42 3.01
CA GLY A 281 29.32 -1.38 1.77
C GLY A 281 28.60 -2.07 0.59
N TRP A 282 27.31 -2.31 0.70
CA TRP A 282 26.51 -2.96 -0.35
C TRP A 282 26.10 -1.99 -1.45
N ILE A 283 25.83 -0.74 -1.07
CA ILE A 283 25.65 0.38 -2.00
C ILE A 283 26.63 1.50 -1.65
N SER A 284 26.96 2.31 -2.63
CA SER A 284 27.79 3.50 -2.43
C SER A 284 27.03 4.62 -1.73
N THR A 285 27.76 5.58 -1.15
CA THR A 285 27.14 6.81 -0.61
C THR A 285 26.41 7.61 -1.68
N GLN A 286 26.87 7.59 -2.93
CA GLN A 286 26.21 8.25 -4.05
C GLN A 286 24.86 7.62 -4.37
N GLU A 287 24.76 6.30 -4.34
CA GLU A 287 23.50 5.57 -4.56
C GLU A 287 22.52 5.80 -3.39
N ARG A 288 23.00 5.79 -2.13
CA ARG A 288 22.19 6.18 -0.98
C ARG A 288 21.62 7.58 -1.16
N ASP A 289 22.45 8.55 -1.49
CA ASP A 289 22.10 9.96 -1.66
C ASP A 289 21.13 10.17 -2.81
N ARG A 290 21.26 9.39 -3.88
CA ARG A 290 20.33 9.32 -5.00
C ARG A 290 18.92 8.96 -4.52
N GLY A 291 18.79 7.91 -3.74
CA GLY A 291 17.51 7.49 -3.16
C GLY A 291 16.89 8.56 -2.24
N ILE A 292 17.70 9.14 -1.34
CA ILE A 292 17.24 10.21 -0.42
C ILE A 292 16.70 11.41 -1.21
N ARG A 293 17.43 11.89 -2.22
CA ARG A 293 16.99 13.01 -3.07
C ARG A 293 15.67 12.73 -3.77
N LEU A 294 15.43 11.50 -4.19
CA LEU A 294 14.17 11.15 -4.85
C LEU A 294 12.98 11.24 -3.89
N PHE A 295 13.12 10.74 -2.64
CA PHE A 295 12.08 10.90 -1.61
C PHE A 295 11.85 12.38 -1.26
N GLN A 296 12.90 13.19 -1.16
CA GLN A 296 12.76 14.64 -0.95
C GLN A 296 11.95 15.31 -2.07
N ARG A 297 12.29 14.99 -3.34
CA ARG A 297 11.58 15.53 -4.51
C ARG A 297 10.13 15.07 -4.56
N ALA A 298 9.82 13.88 -4.04
CA ALA A 298 8.46 13.40 -3.89
C ALA A 298 7.67 14.12 -2.77
N GLY A 299 8.31 15.01 -2.01
CA GLY A 299 7.69 15.74 -0.91
C GLY A 299 7.54 14.93 0.38
N LEU A 300 8.39 13.91 0.56
CA LEU A 300 8.35 13.00 1.69
C LEU A 300 9.38 13.36 2.77
N PRO A 301 9.10 13.05 4.04
CA PRO A 301 10.10 13.17 5.09
C PRO A 301 11.23 12.14 4.89
N VAL A 302 12.46 12.59 5.01
CA VAL A 302 13.68 11.79 4.86
C VAL A 302 14.50 11.73 6.14
N VAL A 303 13.97 12.30 7.22
CA VAL A 303 14.57 12.29 8.56
C VAL A 303 13.57 11.65 9.51
N PRO A 304 13.97 10.64 10.29
CA PRO A 304 13.10 10.08 11.32
C PRO A 304 12.65 11.15 12.33
N PRO A 305 11.51 10.96 13.03
CA PRO A 305 11.07 11.88 14.07
C PRO A 305 12.15 12.07 15.14
N GLN A 306 12.30 13.30 15.65
CA GLN A 306 13.33 13.61 16.68
C GLN A 306 13.14 12.85 17.99
N ASP A 307 11.89 12.49 18.31
CA ASP A 307 11.55 11.78 19.54
C ASP A 307 11.80 10.27 19.46
N MET A 308 12.27 9.78 18.28
CA MET A 308 12.65 8.38 18.10
C MET A 308 14.09 8.15 18.63
N THR A 309 14.22 7.39 19.70
CA THR A 309 15.52 6.92 20.24
C THR A 309 15.87 5.54 19.73
N GLU A 310 17.13 5.12 19.88
CA GLU A 310 17.56 3.73 19.64
C GLU A 310 16.68 2.73 20.37
N GLU A 311 16.37 3.01 21.65
CA GLU A 311 15.53 2.14 22.48
C GLU A 311 14.11 1.98 21.91
N HIS A 312 13.47 3.08 21.49
CA HIS A 312 12.15 3.04 20.84
C HIS A 312 12.17 2.19 19.57
N PHE A 313 13.20 2.35 18.74
CA PHE A 313 13.31 1.51 17.53
C PHE A 313 13.45 0.03 17.89
N LEU A 314 14.36 -0.32 18.79
CA LEU A 314 14.61 -1.72 19.16
C LEU A 314 13.37 -2.36 19.80
N GLU A 315 12.65 -1.63 20.67
CA GLU A 315 11.42 -2.11 21.31
C GLU A 315 10.35 -2.44 20.26
N HIS A 316 10.04 -1.49 19.37
CA HIS A 316 8.97 -1.68 18.38
C HIS A 316 9.37 -2.68 17.29
N MET A 317 10.64 -2.71 16.89
CA MET A 317 11.13 -3.70 15.92
C MET A 317 11.13 -5.13 16.47
N ALA A 318 11.28 -5.32 17.78
CA ALA A 318 11.22 -6.63 18.42
C ALA A 318 9.81 -7.25 18.41
N ILE A 319 8.76 -6.42 18.36
CA ILE A 319 7.34 -6.84 18.32
C ILE A 319 6.90 -7.16 16.86
N ASP A 320 7.61 -6.66 15.85
CA ASP A 320 7.29 -6.92 14.46
C ASP A 320 7.42 -8.43 14.14
N LYS A 321 6.49 -8.96 13.35
CA LYS A 321 6.42 -10.36 12.87
C LYS A 321 7.72 -10.89 12.22
N LYS A 322 8.72 -10.03 12.03
CA LYS A 322 10.00 -10.33 11.38
C LYS A 322 11.05 -10.92 12.33
N VAL A 323 10.75 -11.04 13.63
CA VAL A 323 11.62 -11.73 14.57
C VAL A 323 11.35 -13.22 14.50
N ILE A 324 12.27 -13.97 13.90
CA ILE A 324 12.25 -15.44 13.86
C ILE A 324 13.44 -15.92 14.69
N ASP A 325 13.20 -16.82 15.64
CA ASP A 325 14.23 -17.38 16.54
C ASP A 325 15.06 -16.30 17.30
N GLY A 326 14.42 -15.17 17.63
CA GLY A 326 15.08 -14.08 18.37
C GLY A 326 16.02 -13.21 17.50
N ARG A 327 16.06 -13.41 16.17
CA ARG A 327 16.84 -12.59 15.23
C ARG A 327 15.94 -11.68 14.43
N LEU A 328 16.28 -10.39 14.41
CA LEU A 328 15.59 -9.39 13.62
C LEU A 328 16.01 -9.51 12.15
N ARG A 329 15.06 -9.79 11.26
CA ARG A 329 15.29 -9.83 9.82
C ARG A 329 14.94 -8.49 9.20
N LEU A 330 15.86 -7.90 8.46
CA LEU A 330 15.68 -6.63 7.76
C LEU A 330 15.63 -6.85 6.26
N VAL A 331 14.92 -5.96 5.57
CA VAL A 331 14.99 -5.83 4.11
C VAL A 331 15.93 -4.68 3.80
N LEU A 332 17.01 -4.98 3.11
CA LEU A 332 18.09 -4.04 2.75
C LEU A 332 18.38 -4.15 1.26
N LEU A 333 19.06 -3.15 0.70
CA LEU A 333 19.50 -3.19 -0.70
C LEU A 333 20.91 -3.80 -0.82
N ARG A 334 21.00 -4.86 -1.61
CA ARG A 334 22.30 -5.41 -2.03
C ARG A 334 22.94 -4.53 -3.09
N ARG A 335 22.14 -3.95 -3.95
CA ARG A 335 22.43 -2.88 -4.93
C ARG A 335 21.13 -2.18 -5.29
N MET A 336 21.21 -1.07 -5.98
CA MET A 336 20.02 -0.42 -6.53
C MET A 336 19.27 -1.39 -7.46
N GLY A 337 17.97 -1.51 -7.27
CA GLY A 337 17.12 -2.48 -8.00
C GLY A 337 17.20 -3.93 -7.49
N GLU A 338 17.83 -4.18 -6.32
CA GLU A 338 17.88 -5.53 -5.75
C GLU A 338 17.83 -5.49 -4.23
N ALA A 339 16.70 -5.89 -3.65
CA ALA A 339 16.52 -6.04 -2.22
C ALA A 339 16.77 -7.47 -1.75
N VAL A 340 17.28 -7.60 -0.54
CA VAL A 340 17.50 -8.88 0.14
C VAL A 340 16.91 -8.85 1.55
N ILE A 341 16.49 -10.02 2.02
CA ILE A 341 16.05 -10.21 3.40
C ILE A 341 17.21 -10.84 4.15
N THR A 342 17.65 -10.21 5.22
CA THR A 342 18.86 -10.68 5.95
C THR A 342 18.75 -10.45 7.46
N ASP A 343 19.36 -11.33 8.22
CA ASP A 343 19.70 -11.19 9.62
C ASP A 343 21.23 -11.27 9.82
N ASP A 344 21.97 -11.40 8.71
CA ASP A 344 23.42 -11.44 8.69
C ASP A 344 24.01 -10.03 8.51
N TYR A 345 24.08 -9.30 9.63
CA TYR A 345 24.71 -7.99 9.72
C TYR A 345 25.32 -7.77 11.13
N PRO A 346 26.40 -6.99 11.25
CA PRO A 346 26.96 -6.62 12.54
C PRO A 346 25.97 -5.76 13.34
N LYS A 347 25.79 -6.07 14.62
CA LYS A 347 24.92 -5.29 15.52
C LYS A 347 25.31 -3.82 15.59
N GLU A 348 26.60 -3.55 15.55
CA GLU A 348 27.18 -2.21 15.59
C GLU A 348 26.74 -1.37 14.37
N VAL A 349 26.52 -2.00 13.22
CA VAL A 349 26.03 -1.30 12.01
C VAL A 349 24.56 -0.92 12.20
N LEU A 350 23.73 -1.80 12.76
CA LEU A 350 22.35 -1.46 13.09
C LEU A 350 22.30 -0.31 14.10
N GLN A 351 23.03 -0.40 15.21
CA GLN A 351 23.09 0.65 16.24
C GLN A 351 23.55 1.99 15.64
N ALA A 352 24.63 1.98 14.86
CA ALA A 352 25.13 3.19 14.19
C ALA A 352 24.11 3.78 13.21
N THR A 353 23.22 2.95 12.62
CA THR A 353 22.12 3.40 11.77
C THR A 353 21.01 4.03 12.59
N LEU A 354 20.65 3.45 13.74
CA LEU A 354 19.56 3.96 14.58
C LEU A 354 19.89 5.33 15.21
N VAL A 355 21.18 5.59 15.52
CA VAL A 355 21.65 6.84 16.15
C VAL A 355 22.27 7.84 15.16
N ALA A 356 22.18 7.57 13.86
CA ALA A 356 22.76 8.45 12.84
C ALA A 356 22.10 9.84 12.82
N ASP A 357 22.90 10.88 12.58
CA ASP A 357 22.40 12.23 12.37
C ASP A 357 21.88 12.40 10.93
N TYR A 358 20.63 11.99 10.73
CA TYR A 358 19.96 12.10 9.44
C TYR A 358 19.75 13.54 8.99
N ARG A 359 19.73 14.54 9.90
CA ARG A 359 19.64 15.95 9.54
C ARG A 359 20.94 16.41 8.90
N ALA A 360 22.06 16.15 9.58
CA ALA A 360 23.38 16.47 9.02
C ALA A 360 23.60 15.79 7.66
N LEU A 361 23.17 14.52 7.54
CA LEU A 361 23.23 13.79 6.27
C LEU A 361 22.44 14.47 5.17
N VAL A 362 21.20 14.88 5.46
CA VAL A 362 20.33 15.55 4.50
C VAL A 362 20.81 16.96 4.15
N ASP A 363 21.35 17.69 5.12
CA ASP A 363 21.88 19.04 4.89
C ASP A 363 23.10 19.02 3.96
N GLN A 364 23.93 17.98 4.01
CA GLN A 364 25.04 17.79 3.07
C GLN A 364 24.57 17.56 1.61
N LEU A 365 23.34 17.10 1.40
CA LEU A 365 22.79 16.90 0.06
C LEU A 365 22.24 18.17 -0.61
N ARG A 366 22.14 19.27 0.15
CA ARG A 366 21.63 20.58 -0.32
C ARG A 366 22.74 21.49 -0.80
N GLY A 367 23.99 21.19 -0.51
CA GLY A 367 25.18 21.93 -0.94
C GLY A 367 25.77 21.33 -2.21
#